data_d788deb8f3b54687ba1a4c64d747f454
#
_entry.id   d788deb8f3b54687ba1a4c64d747f454
#
_cell.length_a   1.000
_cell.length_b   1.000
_cell.length_c   1.000
_cell.angle_alpha   90.00
_cell.angle_beta   90.00
_cell.angle_gamma   90.00
#
_symmetry.space_group_name_H-M   'P 1'
#
loop_
_entity.id
_entity.type
_entity.pdbx_description
1 polymer ?
#
loop_
_entity_poly.entity_id
_entity_poly.type
_entity_poly.pdbx_seq_one_letter_code
_entity_poly.pdbx_strand_id
1 'polypeptide(L)'
;MNTKMSNTDTIRGLRSRVLFALIAALLSLVLNLYHFSLQGTGGLYTWHPLLVLKIILFMGLGPLLCAVLYLLVVWQGPTWLRTGLRWLSLLVSGIVSLVSLALLAYLIFVPRMGNLETPRLSLINPSQGLEPLVHAAVAAPASPGVTGQDSAGQGSAGQGSAGQGSAGQGSGAQAPLLKLSFSSDPHWGAETSNAEARSQILQQIARHGSDAFFMLGDTVETGNGVEKWNAALADLGKYIPQVPLRVLLGNHDALFGGEYLYKKAFFPSGFTSDSGSPFYYSVNSRYATIIVLNLPWGTENFGIPQRRWLEKTLAQADHSKPIIVLSHSYFYASGYDDPANGSPWYDHYQNIAKVVPLLEQYKVDLVISGHNHYQELLSHNGVTYAIVGSMGGISDPAPAYVSPASQWIAVGKFGWLDVDVYSDRLLLSFRSETGEVRHQASIPRR
;
A
#
# COMPACT_ATOMS: atom_id res chain seq x y z
N MET A 1 9.39 -64.06 -31.06
CA MET A 1 10.11 -63.07 -31.89
C MET A 1 10.42 -61.84 -31.03
N ASN A 2 11.55 -61.81 -30.28
CA ASN A 2 11.95 -60.65 -29.51
C ASN A 2 12.86 -59.77 -30.37
N THR A 3 12.30 -58.75 -30.98
CA THR A 3 13.07 -57.73 -31.69
C THR A 3 13.84 -56.90 -30.66
N LYS A 4 15.15 -57.20 -30.47
CA LYS A 4 16.08 -56.29 -29.80
C LYS A 4 16.05 -54.97 -30.54
N MET A 5 15.40 -53.95 -29.94
CA MET A 5 15.54 -52.58 -30.42
C MET A 5 17.04 -52.25 -30.54
N SER A 6 17.44 -51.75 -31.70
CA SER A 6 18.84 -51.41 -31.95
C SER A 6 19.26 -50.28 -30.98
N ASN A 7 20.51 -50.33 -30.54
CA ASN A 7 21.09 -49.32 -29.62
C ASN A 7 20.96 -47.89 -30.21
N THR A 8 20.88 -47.77 -31.54
CA THR A 8 20.66 -46.52 -32.29
C THR A 8 19.27 -45.98 -32.13
N ASP A 9 18.21 -46.79 -32.05
CA ASP A 9 16.81 -46.37 -31.91
C ASP A 9 16.57 -45.88 -30.48
N THR A 10 17.17 -46.53 -29.48
CA THR A 10 17.14 -46.08 -28.08
C THR A 10 17.81 -44.70 -27.92
N ILE A 11 18.95 -44.49 -28.60
CA ILE A 11 19.71 -43.23 -28.55
C ILE A 11 18.97 -42.10 -29.26
N ARG A 12 18.31 -42.33 -30.39
CA ARG A 12 17.47 -41.33 -31.07
C ARG A 12 16.24 -40.97 -30.23
N GLY A 13 15.56 -41.92 -29.65
CA GLY A 13 14.45 -41.71 -28.76
C GLY A 13 14.81 -40.84 -27.52
N LEU A 14 15.99 -41.06 -26.95
CA LEU A 14 16.44 -40.28 -25.81
C LEU A 14 16.76 -38.82 -26.17
N ARG A 15 17.34 -38.56 -27.36
CA ARG A 15 17.57 -37.20 -27.86
C ARG A 15 16.27 -36.42 -28.04
N SER A 16 15.25 -37.01 -28.63
CA SER A 16 13.94 -36.38 -28.80
C SER A 16 13.27 -36.05 -27.46
N ARG A 17 13.39 -36.93 -26.46
CA ARG A 17 12.87 -36.70 -25.12
C ARG A 17 13.58 -35.53 -24.42
N VAL A 18 14.90 -35.43 -24.54
CA VAL A 18 15.68 -34.29 -23.98
C VAL A 18 15.26 -32.98 -24.64
N LEU A 19 15.11 -32.95 -25.96
CA LEU A 19 14.67 -31.77 -26.67
C LEU A 19 13.24 -31.33 -26.23
N PHE A 20 12.34 -32.30 -26.13
CA PHE A 20 10.99 -32.06 -25.66
C PHE A 20 10.96 -31.48 -24.22
N ALA A 21 11.74 -32.08 -23.31
CA ALA A 21 11.85 -31.63 -21.93
C ALA A 21 12.42 -30.20 -21.83
N LEU A 22 13.41 -29.88 -22.67
CA LEU A 22 13.98 -28.53 -22.74
C LEU A 22 12.94 -27.49 -23.24
N ILE A 23 12.21 -27.84 -24.29
CA ILE A 23 11.13 -26.98 -24.82
C ILE A 23 10.04 -26.77 -23.75
N ALA A 24 9.64 -27.82 -23.04
CA ALA A 24 8.67 -27.70 -21.96
C ALA A 24 9.17 -26.79 -20.81
N ALA A 25 10.46 -26.88 -20.43
CA ALA A 25 11.06 -26.01 -19.44
C ALA A 25 11.08 -24.54 -19.90
N LEU A 26 11.42 -24.27 -21.13
CA LEU A 26 11.42 -22.91 -21.69
C LEU A 26 10.01 -22.34 -21.80
N LEU A 27 9.03 -23.12 -22.25
CA LEU A 27 7.63 -22.70 -22.30
C LEU A 27 7.08 -22.38 -20.90
N SER A 28 7.40 -23.22 -19.91
CA SER A 28 6.99 -22.97 -18.53
C SER A 28 7.57 -21.67 -17.99
N LEU A 29 8.83 -21.37 -18.32
CA LEU A 29 9.48 -20.11 -17.97
C LEU A 29 8.79 -18.92 -18.64
N VAL A 30 8.54 -19.00 -19.95
CA VAL A 30 7.87 -17.92 -20.70
C VAL A 30 6.47 -17.66 -20.16
N LEU A 31 5.72 -18.71 -19.83
CA LEU A 31 4.38 -18.56 -19.22
C LEU A 31 4.42 -17.84 -17.87
N ASN A 32 5.40 -18.17 -17.03
CA ASN A 32 5.58 -17.47 -15.76
C ASN A 32 5.95 -15.99 -15.97
N LEU A 33 6.92 -15.69 -16.83
CA LEU A 33 7.33 -14.33 -17.14
C LEU A 33 6.18 -13.51 -17.73
N TYR A 34 5.38 -14.12 -18.60
CA TYR A 34 4.18 -13.49 -19.16
C TYR A 34 3.16 -13.20 -18.08
N HIS A 35 2.89 -14.16 -17.20
CA HIS A 35 1.97 -13.98 -16.08
C HIS A 35 2.41 -12.83 -15.17
N PHE A 36 3.67 -12.76 -14.79
CA PHE A 36 4.22 -11.65 -14.02
C PHE A 36 4.10 -10.31 -14.75
N SER A 37 4.34 -10.28 -16.05
CA SER A 37 4.22 -9.03 -16.83
C SER A 37 2.80 -8.48 -16.88
N LEU A 38 1.78 -9.34 -16.85
CA LEU A 38 0.36 -8.96 -16.86
C LEU A 38 -0.12 -8.43 -15.50
N GLN A 39 0.44 -8.94 -14.41
CA GLN A 39 0.03 -8.53 -13.05
C GLN A 39 0.78 -7.30 -12.53
N GLY A 40 1.74 -6.80 -13.30
CA GLY A 40 2.73 -5.90 -12.76
C GLY A 40 3.74 -6.68 -11.91
N THR A 41 4.94 -6.17 -11.80
CA THR A 41 6.03 -6.86 -11.09
C THR A 41 5.85 -6.85 -9.57
N GLY A 42 4.80 -6.20 -9.06
CA GLY A 42 4.58 -5.95 -7.64
C GLY A 42 4.51 -7.18 -6.77
N GLY A 43 3.72 -8.18 -7.17
CA GLY A 43 3.33 -9.28 -6.28
C GLY A 43 4.42 -10.17 -5.71
N LEU A 44 5.59 -10.28 -6.35
CA LEU A 44 6.72 -11.08 -5.87
C LEU A 44 7.94 -10.25 -5.48
N TYR A 45 8.10 -9.09 -6.09
CA TYR A 45 9.24 -8.20 -5.86
C TYR A 45 9.16 -7.47 -4.54
N THR A 46 7.97 -7.42 -3.97
CA THR A 46 7.67 -6.48 -2.91
C THR A 46 8.00 -6.97 -1.51
N TRP A 47 8.27 -8.25 -1.32
CA TRP A 47 8.52 -8.71 0.05
C TRP A 47 9.93 -9.23 0.34
N HIS A 48 10.59 -9.86 -0.62
CA HIS A 48 11.93 -10.39 -0.43
C HIS A 48 12.71 -10.28 -1.73
N PRO A 49 13.45 -9.19 -1.96
CA PRO A 49 14.30 -9.04 -3.15
C PRO A 49 15.21 -10.25 -3.39
N LEU A 50 15.72 -10.85 -2.29
CA LEU A 50 16.54 -12.07 -2.36
C LEU A 50 15.73 -13.31 -2.77
N LEU A 51 14.48 -13.45 -2.32
CA LEU A 51 13.62 -14.57 -2.74
C LEU A 51 13.27 -14.45 -4.22
N VAL A 52 12.93 -13.27 -4.65
CA VAL A 52 12.67 -12.95 -6.06
C VAL A 52 13.89 -13.20 -6.91
N LEU A 53 15.05 -12.70 -6.48
CA LEU A 53 16.29 -12.96 -7.18
C LEU A 53 16.57 -14.46 -7.28
N LYS A 54 16.34 -15.24 -6.21
CA LYS A 54 16.46 -16.70 -6.24
C LYS A 54 15.49 -17.35 -7.21
N ILE A 55 14.24 -16.90 -7.26
CA ILE A 55 13.24 -17.40 -8.21
C ILE A 55 13.62 -17.04 -9.64
N ILE A 56 14.00 -15.79 -9.91
CA ILE A 56 14.46 -15.36 -11.24
C ILE A 56 15.71 -16.12 -11.66
N LEU A 57 16.68 -16.29 -10.77
CA LEU A 57 17.88 -17.07 -11.05
C LEU A 57 17.53 -18.54 -11.32
N PHE A 58 16.63 -19.14 -10.55
CA PHE A 58 16.16 -20.50 -10.82
C PHE A 58 15.46 -20.59 -12.18
N MET A 59 14.56 -19.67 -12.49
CA MET A 59 13.83 -19.62 -13.76
C MET A 59 14.73 -19.30 -14.97
N GLY A 60 15.80 -18.55 -14.77
CA GLY A 60 16.79 -18.23 -15.80
C GLY A 60 17.91 -19.27 -15.92
N LEU A 61 18.49 -19.68 -14.79
CA LEU A 61 19.60 -20.65 -14.76
C LEU A 61 19.14 -22.07 -15.07
N GLY A 62 17.89 -22.44 -14.72
CA GLY A 62 17.36 -23.76 -15.03
C GLY A 62 17.35 -24.05 -16.52
N PRO A 63 16.71 -23.25 -17.37
CA PRO A 63 16.76 -23.39 -18.83
C PRO A 63 18.17 -23.30 -19.41
N LEU A 64 19.01 -22.40 -18.89
CA LEU A 64 20.40 -22.27 -19.30
C LEU A 64 21.17 -23.59 -19.02
N LEU A 65 21.00 -24.13 -17.81
CA LEU A 65 21.58 -25.42 -17.44
C LEU A 65 21.07 -26.54 -18.35
N CYS A 66 19.78 -26.56 -18.65
CA CYS A 66 19.21 -27.52 -19.61
C CYS A 66 19.83 -27.38 -21.01
N ALA A 67 20.07 -26.17 -21.48
CA ALA A 67 20.72 -25.89 -22.75
C ALA A 67 22.16 -26.36 -22.76
N VAL A 68 22.94 -26.10 -21.70
CA VAL A 68 24.31 -26.56 -21.55
C VAL A 68 24.36 -28.12 -21.51
N LEU A 69 23.50 -28.74 -20.73
CA LEU A 69 23.39 -30.20 -20.67
C LEU A 69 23.01 -30.81 -22.04
N TYR A 70 22.13 -30.14 -22.78
CA TYR A 70 21.80 -30.55 -24.15
C TYR A 70 23.00 -30.45 -25.08
N LEU A 71 23.77 -29.38 -25.04
CA LEU A 71 25.01 -29.25 -25.83
C LEU A 71 26.01 -30.35 -25.48
N LEU A 72 26.16 -30.69 -24.21
CA LEU A 72 27.00 -31.83 -23.77
C LEU A 72 26.45 -33.16 -24.26
N VAL A 73 25.15 -33.32 -24.39
CA VAL A 73 24.50 -34.53 -24.95
C VAL A 73 24.76 -34.70 -26.45
N VAL A 74 24.93 -33.60 -27.21
CA VAL A 74 25.29 -33.67 -28.65
C VAL A 74 26.77 -33.88 -28.87
N TRP A 75 27.60 -33.65 -27.84
CA TRP A 75 29.01 -33.88 -27.90
C TRP A 75 29.31 -35.35 -28.17
N GLN A 76 30.39 -35.64 -28.94
CA GLN A 76 30.76 -36.96 -29.42
C GLN A 76 31.70 -37.78 -28.48
N GLY A 77 31.58 -37.58 -27.17
CA GLY A 77 32.37 -38.31 -26.17
C GLY A 77 31.94 -39.77 -25.94
N PRO A 78 32.52 -40.45 -24.93
CA PRO A 78 32.25 -41.84 -24.61
C PRO A 78 30.74 -42.13 -24.41
N THR A 79 30.28 -43.30 -24.90
CA THR A 79 28.83 -43.63 -24.96
C THR A 79 28.18 -43.66 -23.59
N TRP A 80 28.87 -44.16 -22.56
CA TRP A 80 28.36 -44.20 -21.20
C TRP A 80 28.14 -42.78 -20.63
N LEU A 81 29.09 -41.87 -20.88
CA LEU A 81 28.99 -40.48 -20.42
C LEU A 81 27.85 -39.73 -21.12
N ARG A 82 27.74 -39.93 -22.45
CA ARG A 82 26.62 -39.34 -23.22
C ARG A 82 25.27 -39.81 -22.73
N THR A 83 25.12 -41.07 -22.41
CA THR A 83 23.86 -41.62 -21.87
C THR A 83 23.56 -41.06 -20.50
N GLY A 84 24.55 -40.98 -19.62
CA GLY A 84 24.40 -40.35 -18.30
C GLY A 84 23.98 -38.86 -18.38
N LEU A 85 24.65 -38.11 -19.25
CA LEU A 85 24.32 -36.67 -19.46
C LEU A 85 22.88 -36.48 -20.03
N ARG A 86 22.41 -37.38 -20.87
CA ARG A 86 21.04 -37.35 -21.38
C ARG A 86 20.02 -37.60 -20.29
N TRP A 87 20.23 -38.59 -19.45
CA TRP A 87 19.36 -38.86 -18.32
C TRP A 87 19.35 -37.69 -17.31
N LEU A 88 20.52 -37.14 -17.03
CA LEU A 88 20.64 -35.95 -16.17
C LEU A 88 19.88 -34.76 -16.76
N SER A 89 20.02 -34.52 -18.08
CA SER A 89 19.31 -33.44 -18.76
C SER A 89 17.78 -33.60 -18.70
N LEU A 90 17.29 -34.82 -18.88
CA LEU A 90 15.86 -35.14 -18.73
C LEU A 90 15.38 -34.89 -17.31
N LEU A 91 16.14 -35.34 -16.30
CA LEU A 91 15.80 -35.15 -14.90
C LEU A 91 15.74 -33.65 -14.54
N VAL A 92 16.80 -32.89 -14.86
CA VAL A 92 16.88 -31.47 -14.56
C VAL A 92 15.78 -30.68 -15.29
N SER A 93 15.55 -30.92 -16.59
CA SER A 93 14.49 -30.30 -17.35
C SER A 93 13.10 -30.63 -16.79
N GLY A 94 12.87 -31.84 -16.36
CA GLY A 94 11.65 -32.30 -15.71
C GLY A 94 11.39 -31.55 -14.39
N ILE A 95 12.41 -31.45 -13.55
CA ILE A 95 12.33 -30.71 -12.27
C ILE A 95 12.03 -29.23 -12.53
N VAL A 96 12.74 -28.57 -13.45
CA VAL A 96 12.52 -27.17 -13.80
C VAL A 96 11.10 -26.95 -14.29
N SER A 97 10.61 -27.82 -15.18
CA SER A 97 9.22 -27.73 -15.69
C SER A 97 8.21 -27.90 -14.58
N LEU A 98 8.38 -28.91 -13.73
CA LEU A 98 7.45 -29.20 -12.63
C LEU A 98 7.37 -28.04 -11.64
N VAL A 99 8.51 -27.53 -11.19
CA VAL A 99 8.55 -26.39 -10.25
C VAL A 99 7.98 -25.12 -10.87
N SER A 100 8.32 -24.82 -12.12
CA SER A 100 7.79 -23.66 -12.82
C SER A 100 6.27 -23.74 -13.01
N LEU A 101 5.74 -24.90 -13.39
CA LEU A 101 4.29 -25.09 -13.54
C LEU A 101 3.55 -25.08 -12.19
N ALA A 102 4.15 -25.66 -11.16
CA ALA A 102 3.58 -25.63 -9.81
C ALA A 102 3.52 -24.18 -9.26
N LEU A 103 4.57 -23.38 -9.47
CA LEU A 103 4.58 -21.98 -9.11
C LEU A 103 3.53 -21.20 -9.89
N LEU A 104 3.43 -21.39 -11.19
CA LEU A 104 2.41 -20.74 -12.02
C LEU A 104 1.00 -21.11 -11.55
N ALA A 105 0.76 -22.40 -11.31
CA ALA A 105 -0.53 -22.85 -10.81
C ALA A 105 -0.85 -22.23 -9.45
N TYR A 106 0.12 -22.21 -8.53
CA TYR A 106 -0.04 -21.55 -7.23
C TYR A 106 -0.46 -20.08 -7.38
N LEU A 107 0.26 -19.30 -8.17
CA LEU A 107 0.00 -17.87 -8.37
C LEU A 107 -1.34 -17.58 -9.06
N ILE A 108 -1.81 -18.49 -9.92
CA ILE A 108 -3.08 -18.32 -10.63
C ILE A 108 -4.26 -18.81 -9.79
N PHE A 109 -4.15 -19.97 -9.18
CA PHE A 109 -5.30 -20.64 -8.58
C PHE A 109 -5.52 -20.27 -7.12
N VAL A 110 -4.47 -20.15 -6.32
CA VAL A 110 -4.63 -19.91 -4.88
C VAL A 110 -5.41 -18.62 -4.56
N PRO A 111 -5.12 -17.47 -5.19
CA PRO A 111 -5.92 -16.27 -4.94
C PRO A 111 -7.38 -16.36 -5.42
N ARG A 112 -7.70 -17.37 -6.24
CA ARG A 112 -9.06 -17.62 -6.76
C ARG A 112 -9.81 -18.69 -5.98
N MET A 113 -9.15 -19.37 -5.05
CA MET A 113 -9.77 -20.37 -4.17
C MET A 113 -10.53 -19.65 -3.06
N GLY A 114 -11.79 -20.00 -2.87
CA GLY A 114 -12.67 -19.39 -1.90
C GLY A 114 -13.45 -18.17 -2.43
N ASN A 115 -14.37 -17.70 -1.62
CA ASN A 115 -15.22 -16.56 -1.95
C ASN A 115 -14.91 -15.39 -1.05
N LEU A 116 -14.73 -14.22 -1.64
CA LEU A 116 -14.70 -12.97 -0.88
C LEU A 116 -16.12 -12.66 -0.39
N GLU A 117 -16.22 -12.31 0.87
CA GLU A 117 -17.41 -11.70 1.42
C GLU A 117 -17.63 -10.32 0.79
N THR A 118 -18.88 -9.92 0.67
CA THR A 118 -19.26 -8.62 0.11
C THR A 118 -20.05 -7.83 1.15
N PRO A 119 -19.41 -7.35 2.22
CA PRO A 119 -20.08 -6.48 3.18
C PRO A 119 -20.50 -5.19 2.48
N ARG A 120 -21.48 -4.52 3.05
CA ARG A 120 -21.85 -3.18 2.59
C ARG A 120 -20.76 -2.19 3.00
N LEU A 121 -20.00 -1.73 2.03
CA LEU A 121 -18.99 -0.69 2.20
C LEU A 121 -19.32 0.48 1.26
N SER A 122 -19.13 1.69 1.74
CA SER A 122 -19.22 2.89 0.93
C SER A 122 -17.89 3.12 0.20
N LEU A 123 -17.63 2.37 -0.89
CA LEU A 123 -16.38 2.48 -1.64
C LEU A 123 -16.40 3.70 -2.57
N ILE A 124 -15.33 4.48 -2.55
CA ILE A 124 -15.13 5.61 -3.46
C ILE A 124 -14.76 5.08 -4.85
N ASN A 125 -15.57 5.39 -5.88
CA ASN A 125 -15.18 5.18 -7.27
C ASN A 125 -14.30 6.35 -7.73
N PRO A 126 -13.04 6.13 -8.12
CA PRO A 126 -12.13 7.22 -8.47
C PRO A 126 -12.67 8.17 -9.53
N SER A 127 -13.34 7.67 -10.56
CA SER A 127 -13.87 8.49 -11.65
C SER A 127 -15.06 9.37 -11.26
N GLN A 128 -15.73 9.05 -10.17
CA GLN A 128 -16.84 9.87 -9.64
C GLN A 128 -16.36 11.00 -8.72
N GLY A 129 -15.09 10.88 -8.29
CA GLY A 129 -14.52 11.83 -7.34
C GLY A 129 -15.05 11.67 -5.92
N LEU A 130 -14.81 12.67 -5.10
CA LEU A 130 -15.27 12.76 -3.72
C LEU A 130 -16.11 14.02 -3.54
N GLU A 131 -17.40 13.84 -3.34
CA GLU A 131 -18.29 14.90 -2.91
C GLU A 131 -18.30 14.92 -1.37
N PRO A 132 -18.03 16.08 -0.73
CA PRO A 132 -18.11 16.19 0.72
C PRO A 132 -19.52 15.82 1.17
N LEU A 133 -19.61 15.03 2.23
CA LEU A 133 -20.86 14.82 2.90
C LEU A 133 -21.36 16.19 3.36
N VAL A 134 -22.59 16.56 2.98
CA VAL A 134 -23.19 17.79 3.48
C VAL A 134 -23.37 17.62 4.98
N HIS A 135 -22.39 18.06 5.75
CA HIS A 135 -22.53 18.17 7.19
C HIS A 135 -23.60 19.21 7.43
N ALA A 136 -24.85 18.78 7.63
CA ALA A 136 -25.85 19.64 8.24
C ALA A 136 -25.19 20.16 9.52
N ALA A 137 -25.05 21.48 9.63
CA ALA A 137 -24.54 22.09 10.84
C ALA A 137 -25.38 21.55 11.98
N VAL A 138 -24.81 20.65 12.78
CA VAL A 138 -25.46 20.18 13.99
C VAL A 138 -25.49 21.42 14.89
N ALA A 139 -26.62 22.09 14.93
CA ALA A 139 -26.86 23.12 15.91
C ALA A 139 -26.58 22.49 17.26
N ALA A 140 -25.60 23.05 17.98
CA ALA A 140 -25.30 22.59 19.33
C ALA A 140 -26.59 22.49 20.12
N PRO A 141 -26.87 21.39 20.83
CA PRO A 141 -28.07 21.30 21.63
C PRO A 141 -28.10 22.50 22.59
N ALA A 142 -29.15 23.30 22.52
CA ALA A 142 -29.35 24.39 23.45
C ALA A 142 -29.32 23.82 24.86
N SER A 143 -28.39 24.28 25.68
CA SER A 143 -28.30 23.88 27.07
C SER A 143 -29.66 24.20 27.75
N PRO A 144 -30.29 23.26 28.46
CA PRO A 144 -31.52 23.54 29.17
C PRO A 144 -31.24 24.61 30.22
N GLY A 145 -31.96 25.75 30.11
CA GLY A 145 -31.85 26.85 31.03
C GLY A 145 -32.14 26.37 32.46
N VAL A 146 -31.15 26.49 33.32
CA VAL A 146 -31.34 26.34 34.76
C VAL A 146 -32.05 27.57 35.25
N THR A 147 -33.35 27.46 35.53
CA THR A 147 -34.08 28.46 36.32
C THR A 147 -33.61 28.32 37.75
N GLY A 148 -32.68 29.20 38.16
CA GLY A 148 -32.27 29.34 39.55
C GLY A 148 -33.26 30.20 40.31
N GLN A 149 -33.83 29.66 41.40
CA GLN A 149 -34.49 30.40 42.44
C GLN A 149 -33.47 31.02 43.39
N ASP A 150 -33.81 32.25 43.78
CA ASP A 150 -33.10 33.12 44.72
C ASP A 150 -32.87 32.49 46.09
N SER A 151 -31.69 32.70 46.67
CA SER A 151 -31.58 32.90 48.11
C SER A 151 -30.43 33.89 48.39
N ALA A 152 -30.79 34.91 49.09
CA ALA A 152 -29.96 36.02 49.54
C ALA A 152 -28.90 35.57 50.57
N GLY A 153 -27.67 36.12 50.47
CA GLY A 153 -26.63 36.02 51.46
C GLY A 153 -25.64 37.20 51.35
N GLN A 154 -25.68 38.12 52.28
CA GLN A 154 -24.82 39.30 52.42
C GLN A 154 -23.38 38.94 52.71
N GLY A 155 -22.41 39.74 52.22
CA GLY A 155 -21.07 39.76 52.77
C GLY A 155 -19.95 40.37 51.92
N SER A 156 -19.66 41.61 52.22
CA SER A 156 -18.39 42.37 52.24
C SER A 156 -17.58 42.65 50.97
N ALA A 157 -17.31 43.95 50.85
CA ALA A 157 -16.52 44.65 49.85
C ALA A 157 -15.02 44.29 49.84
N GLY A 158 -14.46 44.21 48.62
CA GLY A 158 -13.03 44.27 48.35
C GLY A 158 -12.78 45.01 47.05
N GLN A 159 -12.26 46.22 47.11
CA GLN A 159 -11.88 47.02 45.93
C GLN A 159 -10.63 46.44 45.28
N GLY A 160 -10.69 46.20 43.98
CA GLY A 160 -9.57 45.80 43.14
C GLY A 160 -9.74 46.32 41.70
N SER A 161 -8.78 47.08 41.27
CA SER A 161 -8.67 47.93 40.08
C SER A 161 -9.10 47.28 38.74
N ALA A 162 -9.81 48.07 37.96
CA ALA A 162 -10.20 47.80 36.59
C ALA A 162 -8.98 47.76 35.65
N GLY A 163 -8.66 46.56 35.15
CA GLY A 163 -7.88 46.38 33.94
C GLY A 163 -8.85 46.18 32.75
N GLN A 164 -8.94 47.15 31.86
CA GLN A 164 -9.64 47.01 30.61
C GLN A 164 -8.88 46.03 29.71
N GLY A 165 -9.25 44.77 29.77
CA GLY A 165 -8.87 43.76 28.79
C GLY A 165 -9.83 43.87 27.59
N SER A 166 -9.31 44.27 26.44
CA SER A 166 -10.04 44.26 25.19
C SER A 166 -10.63 42.86 24.97
N ALA A 167 -11.96 42.80 24.89
CA ALA A 167 -12.69 41.62 24.43
C ALA A 167 -12.24 41.34 22.98
N GLY A 168 -11.28 40.40 22.83
CA GLY A 168 -10.96 39.82 21.54
C GLY A 168 -12.24 39.16 21.00
N GLN A 169 -12.74 39.68 19.89
CA GLN A 169 -13.82 39.08 19.12
C GLN A 169 -13.42 37.59 18.89
N GLY A 170 -14.20 36.69 19.45
CA GLY A 170 -14.05 35.25 19.18
C GLY A 170 -14.21 35.02 17.68
N SER A 171 -13.10 34.80 17.00
CA SER A 171 -13.14 34.32 15.62
C SER A 171 -13.89 32.99 15.65
N GLY A 172 -15.14 32.99 15.15
CA GLY A 172 -15.93 31.79 15.00
C GLY A 172 -15.05 30.78 14.26
N ALA A 173 -14.76 29.65 14.92
CA ALA A 173 -13.90 28.61 14.34
C ALA A 173 -14.53 28.18 13.00
N GLN A 174 -13.87 28.50 11.90
CA GLN A 174 -14.34 28.13 10.57
C GLN A 174 -14.37 26.59 10.49
N ALA A 175 -15.51 26.03 10.07
CA ALA A 175 -15.60 24.60 9.83
C ALA A 175 -14.73 24.20 8.63
N PRO A 176 -14.10 23.04 8.65
CA PRO A 176 -13.33 22.54 7.50
C PRO A 176 -14.26 22.32 6.30
N LEU A 177 -13.73 22.59 5.11
CA LEU A 177 -14.40 22.38 3.83
C LEU A 177 -14.44 20.91 3.43
N LEU A 178 -13.45 20.13 3.88
CA LEU A 178 -13.32 18.70 3.63
C LEU A 178 -12.53 18.08 4.79
N LYS A 179 -12.98 16.92 5.27
CA LYS A 179 -12.38 16.16 6.36
C LYS A 179 -11.91 14.81 5.84
N LEU A 180 -10.63 14.57 5.87
CA LEU A 180 -10.02 13.31 5.38
C LEU A 180 -9.32 12.61 6.53
N SER A 181 -9.49 11.29 6.60
CA SER A 181 -8.76 10.43 7.54
C SER A 181 -7.88 9.45 6.80
N PHE A 182 -6.71 9.17 7.37
CA PHE A 182 -5.69 8.30 6.81
C PHE A 182 -5.13 7.36 7.88
N SER A 183 -4.95 6.08 7.54
CA SER A 183 -4.17 5.15 8.33
C SER A 183 -3.62 4.05 7.43
N SER A 184 -2.75 3.19 7.92
CA SER A 184 -2.06 2.18 7.13
C SER A 184 -1.69 0.97 7.97
N ASP A 185 -1.30 -0.10 7.32
CA ASP A 185 -0.63 -1.26 7.93
C ASP A 185 -1.47 -1.95 9.05
N PRO A 186 -2.73 -2.29 8.78
CA PRO A 186 -3.54 -3.05 9.72
C PRO A 186 -3.16 -4.53 9.84
N HIS A 187 -2.57 -5.13 8.80
CA HIS A 187 -2.10 -6.51 8.73
C HIS A 187 -3.10 -7.54 9.26
N TRP A 188 -4.35 -7.57 8.72
CA TRP A 188 -5.30 -8.63 9.06
C TRP A 188 -4.70 -10.00 8.75
N GLY A 189 -4.77 -10.90 9.71
CA GLY A 189 -4.25 -12.26 9.60
C GLY A 189 -2.78 -12.42 10.01
N ALA A 190 -2.09 -11.38 10.46
CA ALA A 190 -0.82 -11.50 11.17
C ALA A 190 -1.07 -11.87 12.64
N GLU A 191 -0.38 -12.87 13.16
CA GLU A 191 -0.48 -13.27 14.58
C GLU A 191 -0.02 -12.16 15.54
N THR A 192 0.91 -11.34 15.08
CA THR A 192 1.51 -10.23 15.85
C THR A 192 0.73 -8.93 15.71
N SER A 193 -0.31 -8.86 14.88
CA SER A 193 -1.08 -7.63 14.71
C SER A 193 -2.03 -7.38 15.88
N ASN A 194 -2.22 -6.10 16.23
CA ASN A 194 -3.07 -5.68 17.33
C ASN A 194 -4.52 -5.41 16.85
N ALA A 195 -5.39 -6.42 17.00
CA ALA A 195 -6.78 -6.33 16.59
C ALA A 195 -7.58 -5.29 17.41
N GLU A 196 -7.21 -5.06 18.68
CA GLU A 196 -7.88 -4.07 19.52
C GLU A 196 -7.58 -2.64 19.04
N ALA A 197 -6.32 -2.29 18.85
CA ALA A 197 -5.94 -0.99 18.31
C ALA A 197 -6.61 -0.72 16.96
N ARG A 198 -6.63 -1.71 16.07
CA ARG A 198 -7.29 -1.63 14.76
C ARG A 198 -8.78 -1.33 14.88
N SER A 199 -9.49 -2.06 15.76
CA SER A 199 -10.92 -1.84 15.97
C SER A 199 -11.22 -0.48 16.62
N GLN A 200 -10.38 -0.02 17.53
CA GLN A 200 -10.50 1.30 18.16
C GLN A 200 -10.32 2.41 17.12
N ILE A 201 -9.28 2.33 16.29
CA ILE A 201 -9.04 3.32 15.22
C ILE A 201 -10.23 3.40 14.27
N LEU A 202 -10.75 2.27 13.79
CA LEU A 202 -11.94 2.27 12.91
C LEU A 202 -13.16 2.92 13.58
N GLN A 203 -13.40 2.65 14.85
CA GLN A 203 -14.48 3.30 15.61
C GLN A 203 -14.26 4.81 15.77
N GLN A 204 -13.03 5.25 15.99
CA GLN A 204 -12.71 6.68 16.09
C GLN A 204 -12.91 7.39 14.75
N ILE A 205 -12.47 6.80 13.63
CA ILE A 205 -12.69 7.33 12.29
C ILE A 205 -14.20 7.47 12.00
N ALA A 206 -14.99 6.45 12.37
CA ALA A 206 -16.45 6.52 12.23
C ALA A 206 -17.08 7.68 13.04
N ARG A 207 -16.61 7.91 14.27
CA ARG A 207 -17.10 8.98 15.15
C ARG A 207 -16.63 10.36 14.70
N HIS A 208 -15.47 10.45 14.08
CA HIS A 208 -14.89 11.74 13.63
C HIS A 208 -15.72 12.38 12.52
N GLY A 209 -16.51 11.61 11.78
CA GLY A 209 -17.36 12.10 10.70
C GLY A 209 -16.54 12.57 9.50
N SER A 210 -15.55 11.79 9.10
CA SER A 210 -14.73 12.07 7.92
C SER A 210 -15.53 11.93 6.64
N ASP A 211 -15.30 12.83 5.69
CA ASP A 211 -15.86 12.77 4.34
C ASP A 211 -15.28 11.59 3.55
N ALA A 212 -14.05 11.19 3.87
CA ALA A 212 -13.42 9.99 3.34
C ALA A 212 -12.35 9.43 4.28
N PHE A 213 -12.19 8.10 4.26
CA PHE A 213 -11.09 7.39 4.85
C PHE A 213 -10.24 6.72 3.75
N PHE A 214 -8.94 7.00 3.77
CA PHE A 214 -7.95 6.35 2.91
C PHE A 214 -7.08 5.42 3.73
N MET A 215 -7.14 4.12 3.44
CA MET A 215 -6.29 3.10 4.03
C MET A 215 -5.13 2.82 3.06
N LEU A 216 -3.90 3.09 3.50
CA LEU A 216 -2.74 3.22 2.63
C LEU A 216 -1.98 1.90 2.40
N GLY A 217 -2.68 0.78 2.42
CA GLY A 217 -2.12 -0.53 2.07
C GLY A 217 -1.72 -1.38 3.26
N ASP A 218 -1.14 -2.53 2.95
CA ASP A 218 -0.85 -3.63 3.86
C ASP A 218 -2.09 -4.00 4.71
N THR A 219 -3.21 -4.07 3.98
CA THR A 219 -4.49 -4.47 4.52
C THR A 219 -4.39 -5.84 5.17
N VAL A 220 -3.81 -6.79 4.45
CA VAL A 220 -3.65 -8.17 4.92
C VAL A 220 -2.19 -8.57 5.02
N GLU A 221 -1.87 -9.54 5.88
CA GLU A 221 -0.50 -10.05 6.04
C GLU A 221 0.04 -10.74 4.80
N THR A 222 -0.81 -11.43 4.03
CA THR A 222 -0.45 -12.03 2.73
C THR A 222 -1.64 -11.99 1.80
N GLY A 223 -1.45 -11.38 0.65
CA GLY A 223 -2.51 -11.05 -0.30
C GLY A 223 -3.24 -12.23 -0.95
N ASN A 224 -2.64 -13.43 -0.97
CA ASN A 224 -3.25 -14.63 -1.55
C ASN A 224 -4.27 -15.34 -0.64
N GLY A 225 -4.39 -14.96 0.62
CA GLY A 225 -5.26 -15.59 1.60
C GLY A 225 -6.65 -14.98 1.63
N VAL A 226 -7.67 -15.65 1.04
CA VAL A 226 -9.07 -15.17 1.01
C VAL A 226 -9.62 -14.96 2.43
N GLU A 227 -9.27 -15.80 3.39
CA GLU A 227 -9.70 -15.71 4.79
C GLU A 227 -9.24 -14.41 5.46
N LYS A 228 -8.05 -13.91 5.11
CA LYS A 228 -7.52 -12.66 5.64
C LYS A 228 -8.27 -11.45 5.09
N TRP A 229 -8.56 -11.47 3.78
CA TRP A 229 -9.40 -10.46 3.15
C TRP A 229 -10.82 -10.45 3.73
N ASN A 230 -11.39 -11.62 4.00
CA ASN A 230 -12.71 -11.73 4.61
C ASN A 230 -12.71 -11.17 6.04
N ALA A 231 -11.68 -11.42 6.83
CA ALA A 231 -11.51 -10.81 8.14
C ALA A 231 -11.44 -9.27 8.06
N ALA A 232 -10.66 -8.75 7.11
CA ALA A 232 -10.59 -7.30 6.87
C ALA A 232 -11.93 -6.72 6.45
N LEU A 233 -12.61 -7.34 5.49
CA LEU A 233 -13.91 -6.90 4.97
C LEU A 233 -15.00 -6.96 6.06
N ALA A 234 -14.99 -7.99 6.91
CA ALA A 234 -15.92 -8.11 8.03
C ALA A 234 -15.75 -6.96 9.03
N ASP A 235 -14.52 -6.65 9.44
CA ASP A 235 -14.24 -5.54 10.36
C ASP A 235 -14.59 -4.19 9.74
N LEU A 236 -14.20 -3.94 8.50
CA LEU A 236 -14.55 -2.70 7.78
C LEU A 236 -16.08 -2.54 7.69
N GLY A 237 -16.80 -3.60 7.32
CA GLY A 237 -18.25 -3.58 7.24
C GLY A 237 -18.95 -3.43 8.59
N LYS A 238 -18.30 -3.86 9.68
CA LYS A 238 -18.80 -3.73 11.04
C LYS A 238 -18.63 -2.31 11.59
N TYR A 239 -17.46 -1.73 11.42
CA TYR A 239 -17.08 -0.49 12.11
C TYR A 239 -17.30 0.77 11.28
N ILE A 240 -17.12 0.71 9.96
CA ILE A 240 -17.16 1.88 9.06
C ILE A 240 -18.05 1.69 7.82
N PRO A 241 -19.24 1.05 7.91
CA PRO A 241 -20.04 0.73 6.72
C PRO A 241 -20.50 1.97 5.93
N GLN A 242 -20.59 3.12 6.57
CA GLN A 242 -21.08 4.37 5.98
C GLN A 242 -19.95 5.37 5.65
N VAL A 243 -18.73 5.15 6.13
CA VAL A 243 -17.60 6.05 5.85
C VAL A 243 -17.12 5.80 4.41
N PRO A 244 -17.09 6.81 3.54
CA PRO A 244 -16.54 6.64 2.20
C PRO A 244 -15.09 6.17 2.29
N LEU A 245 -14.81 4.99 1.73
CA LEU A 245 -13.55 4.27 1.89
C LEU A 245 -12.81 4.14 0.57
N ARG A 246 -11.52 4.42 0.61
CA ARG A 246 -10.59 4.00 -0.43
C ARG A 246 -9.38 3.28 0.18
N VAL A 247 -9.02 2.15 -0.39
CA VAL A 247 -7.87 1.35 0.03
C VAL A 247 -6.82 1.38 -1.08
N LEU A 248 -5.57 1.58 -0.73
CA LEU A 248 -4.42 1.46 -1.61
C LEU A 248 -3.85 0.05 -1.53
N LEU A 249 -3.07 -0.32 -2.53
CA LEU A 249 -2.33 -1.58 -2.54
C LEU A 249 -1.01 -1.42 -1.78
N GLY A 250 -0.78 -2.23 -0.75
CA GLY A 250 0.51 -2.39 -0.08
C GLY A 250 1.31 -3.58 -0.60
N ASN A 251 2.54 -3.75 -0.10
CA ASN A 251 3.40 -4.84 -0.55
C ASN A 251 2.92 -6.22 -0.04
N HIS A 252 2.39 -6.29 1.17
CA HIS A 252 1.78 -7.51 1.71
C HIS A 252 0.51 -7.89 0.95
N ASP A 253 -0.31 -6.90 0.58
CA ASP A 253 -1.50 -7.08 -0.24
C ASP A 253 -1.19 -7.68 -1.62
N ALA A 254 -0.06 -7.29 -2.21
CA ALA A 254 0.38 -7.74 -3.52
C ALA A 254 0.99 -9.15 -3.51
N LEU A 255 1.39 -9.68 -2.33
CA LEU A 255 2.07 -10.96 -2.22
C LEU A 255 1.32 -12.10 -2.90
N PHE A 256 2.08 -12.89 -3.67
CA PHE A 256 1.61 -14.14 -4.29
C PHE A 256 0.34 -13.98 -5.16
N GLY A 257 0.22 -12.86 -5.88
CA GLY A 257 -0.91 -12.57 -6.76
C GLY A 257 -2.13 -12.01 -6.04
N GLY A 258 -1.93 -11.45 -4.86
CA GLY A 258 -2.98 -10.86 -4.04
C GLY A 258 -3.69 -9.67 -4.68
N GLU A 259 -3.07 -9.01 -5.69
CA GLU A 259 -3.71 -7.94 -6.46
C GLU A 259 -5.06 -8.38 -7.08
N TYR A 260 -5.23 -9.68 -7.32
CA TYR A 260 -6.51 -10.21 -7.77
C TYR A 260 -7.60 -10.02 -6.71
N LEU A 261 -7.32 -10.37 -5.45
CA LEU A 261 -8.25 -10.25 -4.34
C LEU A 261 -8.48 -8.80 -3.95
N TYR A 262 -7.40 -7.99 -3.92
CA TYR A 262 -7.49 -6.54 -3.73
C TYR A 262 -8.44 -5.89 -4.73
N LYS A 263 -8.28 -6.16 -6.04
CA LYS A 263 -9.18 -5.62 -7.06
C LYS A 263 -10.62 -6.06 -6.84
N LYS A 264 -10.84 -7.33 -6.52
CA LYS A 264 -12.16 -7.86 -6.28
C LYS A 264 -12.83 -7.22 -5.06
N ALA A 265 -12.06 -6.92 -4.01
CA ALA A 265 -12.54 -6.30 -2.79
C ALA A 265 -12.80 -4.78 -2.94
N PHE A 266 -11.85 -4.04 -3.52
CA PHE A 266 -11.83 -2.59 -3.44
C PHE A 266 -11.89 -1.85 -4.79
N PHE A 267 -11.86 -2.57 -5.89
CA PHE A 267 -12.08 -2.02 -7.23
C PHE A 267 -13.08 -2.91 -8.01
N PRO A 268 -14.32 -3.03 -7.51
CA PRO A 268 -15.31 -3.94 -8.09
C PRO A 268 -15.69 -3.55 -9.52
N SER A 269 -16.39 -4.47 -10.20
CA SER A 269 -16.90 -4.23 -11.55
C SER A 269 -17.73 -2.94 -11.60
N GLY A 270 -17.49 -2.13 -12.62
CA GLY A 270 -18.13 -0.82 -12.80
C GLY A 270 -17.32 0.35 -12.24
N PHE A 271 -16.27 0.11 -11.45
CA PHE A 271 -15.33 1.17 -11.09
C PHE A 271 -14.39 1.47 -12.24
N THR A 272 -14.10 2.75 -12.43
CA THR A 272 -13.16 3.25 -13.44
C THR A 272 -12.24 4.30 -12.83
N SER A 273 -11.15 4.60 -13.52
CA SER A 273 -10.17 5.60 -13.10
C SER A 273 -9.68 6.40 -14.30
N ASP A 274 -9.18 7.58 -14.06
CA ASP A 274 -8.59 8.48 -15.07
C ASP A 274 -7.32 7.92 -15.73
N SER A 275 -6.60 7.05 -15.01
CA SER A 275 -5.42 6.34 -15.52
C SER A 275 -5.75 5.04 -16.28
N GLY A 276 -6.97 4.52 -16.14
CA GLY A 276 -7.36 3.18 -16.56
C GLY A 276 -6.82 2.05 -15.66
N SER A 277 -6.08 2.38 -14.59
CA SER A 277 -5.52 1.42 -13.63
C SER A 277 -6.35 1.36 -12.34
N PRO A 278 -6.52 0.19 -11.72
CA PRO A 278 -7.08 0.09 -10.38
C PRO A 278 -6.08 0.43 -9.27
N PHE A 279 -4.82 0.67 -9.58
CA PHE A 279 -3.73 0.80 -8.62
C PHE A 279 -3.17 2.22 -8.49
N TYR A 280 -3.31 3.06 -9.54
CA TYR A 280 -2.93 4.46 -9.51
C TYR A 280 -3.95 5.30 -10.27
N TYR A 281 -4.37 6.40 -9.69
CA TYR A 281 -5.46 7.25 -10.21
C TYR A 281 -5.55 8.54 -9.40
N SER A 282 -6.34 9.50 -9.91
CA SER A 282 -6.76 10.65 -9.11
C SER A 282 -8.19 10.48 -8.57
N VAL A 283 -8.42 11.07 -7.40
CA VAL A 283 -9.74 11.28 -6.81
C VAL A 283 -9.91 12.78 -6.61
N ASN A 284 -10.73 13.39 -7.44
CA ASN A 284 -10.93 14.83 -7.38
C ASN A 284 -12.10 15.16 -6.45
N SER A 285 -11.94 16.22 -5.65
CA SER A 285 -13.02 16.85 -4.95
C SER A 285 -13.08 18.33 -5.28
N ARG A 286 -14.15 18.99 -4.84
CA ARG A 286 -14.28 20.45 -4.98
C ARG A 286 -13.15 21.19 -4.24
N TYR A 287 -12.55 20.58 -3.19
CA TYR A 287 -11.66 21.25 -2.25
C TYR A 287 -10.23 20.70 -2.23
N ALA A 288 -9.97 19.55 -2.86
CA ALA A 288 -8.65 18.95 -2.95
C ALA A 288 -8.51 18.05 -4.19
N THR A 289 -7.30 17.89 -4.69
CA THR A 289 -6.92 16.86 -5.64
C THR A 289 -6.13 15.79 -4.90
N ILE A 290 -6.61 14.57 -4.90
CA ILE A 290 -5.96 13.43 -4.24
C ILE A 290 -5.41 12.52 -5.33
N ILE A 291 -4.11 12.23 -5.31
CA ILE A 291 -3.42 11.40 -6.30
C ILE A 291 -2.90 10.14 -5.60
N VAL A 292 -3.31 8.98 -6.08
CA VAL A 292 -2.87 7.69 -5.57
C VAL A 292 -1.80 7.12 -6.49
N LEU A 293 -0.66 6.75 -5.94
CA LEU A 293 0.45 6.11 -6.64
C LEU A 293 0.52 4.61 -6.32
N ASN A 294 0.85 3.81 -7.31
CA ASN A 294 1.16 2.39 -7.14
C ASN A 294 2.64 2.22 -6.80
N LEU A 295 2.97 2.41 -5.55
CA LEU A 295 4.29 2.21 -4.97
C LEU A 295 4.16 1.28 -3.75
N PRO A 296 3.90 -0.02 -3.96
CA PRO A 296 3.69 -0.92 -2.83
C PRO A 296 4.97 -1.14 -2.02
N TRP A 297 6.11 -1.36 -2.66
CA TRP A 297 7.41 -1.44 -2.01
C TRP A 297 8.31 -0.24 -2.35
N GLY A 298 8.35 0.17 -3.60
CA GLY A 298 9.14 1.26 -4.13
C GLY A 298 8.74 1.58 -5.57
N THR A 299 9.71 1.89 -6.41
CA THR A 299 9.46 2.29 -7.82
C THR A 299 9.39 1.14 -8.81
N GLU A 300 9.28 -0.11 -8.39
CA GLU A 300 9.17 -1.29 -9.25
C GLU A 300 7.96 -1.22 -10.18
N ASN A 301 6.87 -0.61 -9.72
CA ASN A 301 5.65 -0.37 -10.50
C ASN A 301 5.58 1.05 -11.10
N PHE A 302 6.56 1.91 -10.83
CA PHE A 302 6.63 3.27 -11.36
C PHE A 302 7.27 3.29 -12.75
N GLY A 303 6.67 2.54 -13.67
CA GLY A 303 7.08 2.50 -15.07
C GLY A 303 6.63 3.72 -15.88
N ILE A 304 6.98 3.72 -17.17
CA ILE A 304 6.65 4.81 -18.11
C ILE A 304 5.16 5.18 -18.12
N PRO A 305 4.20 4.23 -18.09
CA PRO A 305 2.78 4.58 -18.10
C PRO A 305 2.37 5.39 -16.88
N GLN A 306 2.72 4.94 -15.66
CA GLN A 306 2.35 5.66 -14.43
C GLN A 306 3.06 7.01 -14.34
N ARG A 307 4.34 7.09 -14.71
CA ARG A 307 5.08 8.34 -14.73
C ARG A 307 4.46 9.39 -15.65
N ARG A 308 4.15 9.01 -16.90
CA ARG A 308 3.51 9.93 -17.88
C ARG A 308 2.13 10.37 -17.41
N TRP A 309 1.37 9.45 -16.81
CA TRP A 309 0.08 9.79 -16.25
C TRP A 309 0.24 10.78 -15.08
N LEU A 310 1.17 10.56 -14.16
CA LEU A 310 1.43 11.45 -13.04
C LEU A 310 1.85 12.86 -13.51
N GLU A 311 2.81 12.95 -14.43
CA GLU A 311 3.25 14.23 -15.03
C GLU A 311 2.07 14.99 -15.64
N LYS A 312 1.22 14.30 -16.41
CA LYS A 312 0.01 14.89 -17.01
C LYS A 312 -0.99 15.36 -15.95
N THR A 313 -1.25 14.51 -14.95
CA THR A 313 -2.22 14.79 -13.88
C THR A 313 -1.79 16.01 -13.06
N LEU A 314 -0.52 16.07 -12.66
CA LEU A 314 0.04 17.20 -11.93
C LEU A 314 0.04 18.50 -12.77
N ALA A 315 0.37 18.41 -14.05
CA ALA A 315 0.35 19.58 -14.95
C ALA A 315 -1.07 20.13 -15.20
N GLN A 316 -2.09 19.29 -15.08
CA GLN A 316 -3.51 19.67 -15.27
C GLN A 316 -4.23 19.94 -13.96
N ALA A 317 -3.59 19.71 -12.81
CA ALA A 317 -4.20 19.95 -11.51
C ALA A 317 -4.55 21.43 -11.31
N ASP A 318 -5.66 21.67 -10.64
CA ASP A 318 -6.07 23.01 -10.20
C ASP A 318 -5.25 23.40 -8.95
N HIS A 319 -4.19 24.16 -9.16
CA HIS A 319 -3.30 24.62 -8.10
C HIS A 319 -3.95 25.65 -7.13
N SER A 320 -5.21 26.04 -7.35
CA SER A 320 -5.99 26.77 -6.35
C SER A 320 -6.49 25.88 -5.22
N LYS A 321 -6.32 24.56 -5.35
CA LYS A 321 -6.66 23.53 -4.35
C LYS A 321 -5.40 22.80 -3.90
N PRO A 322 -5.37 22.31 -2.66
CA PRO A 322 -4.26 21.47 -2.23
C PRO A 322 -4.19 20.18 -3.05
N ILE A 323 -2.95 19.79 -3.38
CA ILE A 323 -2.63 18.53 -4.03
C ILE A 323 -2.04 17.58 -2.97
N ILE A 324 -2.74 16.48 -2.72
CA ILE A 324 -2.36 15.45 -1.75
C ILE A 324 -1.99 14.18 -2.51
N VAL A 325 -0.77 13.70 -2.35
CA VAL A 325 -0.28 12.47 -2.98
C VAL A 325 -0.23 11.35 -1.95
N LEU A 326 -0.77 10.19 -2.31
CA LEU A 326 -0.84 9.01 -1.45
C LEU A 326 -0.03 7.87 -2.07
N SER A 327 0.74 7.18 -1.25
CA SER A 327 1.42 5.93 -1.62
C SER A 327 1.49 5.00 -0.43
N HIS A 328 1.71 3.70 -0.64
CA HIS A 328 2.04 2.82 0.48
C HIS A 328 3.49 3.05 0.90
N SER A 329 4.45 2.89 0.00
CA SER A 329 5.86 3.12 0.29
C SER A 329 6.17 4.60 0.54
N TYR A 330 7.08 4.84 1.46
CA TYR A 330 7.53 6.16 1.89
C TYR A 330 8.55 6.79 0.94
N PHE A 331 8.87 8.05 1.18
CA PHE A 331 9.93 8.82 0.51
C PHE A 331 11.03 9.16 1.52
N TYR A 332 10.87 10.22 2.29
CA TYR A 332 11.70 10.53 3.43
C TYR A 332 11.14 9.83 4.66
N ALA A 333 12.00 9.27 5.47
CA ALA A 333 11.63 8.55 6.70
C ALA A 333 12.83 8.39 7.62
N SER A 334 12.62 8.45 8.91
CA SER A 334 13.56 7.93 9.90
C SER A 334 13.50 6.40 9.92
N GLY A 335 14.52 5.71 10.43
CA GLY A 335 14.49 4.25 10.46
C GLY A 335 15.81 3.61 10.88
N TYR A 336 16.08 2.45 10.34
CA TYR A 336 17.20 1.60 10.74
C TYR A 336 17.74 0.80 9.55
N ASP A 337 18.94 0.23 9.72
CA ASP A 337 19.46 -0.75 8.78
C ASP A 337 18.83 -2.11 9.05
N ASP A 338 18.24 -2.72 8.05
CA ASP A 338 17.72 -4.08 8.09
C ASP A 338 18.43 -4.98 7.06
N PRO A 339 19.57 -5.58 7.43
CA PRO A 339 20.32 -6.43 6.51
C PRO A 339 19.59 -7.71 6.12
N ALA A 340 18.57 -8.12 6.87
CA ALA A 340 17.79 -9.33 6.56
C ALA A 340 16.83 -9.09 5.38
N ASN A 341 16.25 -7.90 5.29
CA ASN A 341 15.28 -7.52 4.26
C ASN A 341 15.84 -6.57 3.18
N GLY A 342 17.11 -6.24 3.27
CA GLY A 342 17.77 -5.27 2.39
C GLY A 342 17.63 -3.86 2.97
N SER A 343 18.69 -3.35 3.47
CA SER A 343 18.78 -2.00 4.02
C SER A 343 19.14 -0.96 2.97
N PRO A 344 18.90 0.32 3.23
CA PRO A 344 18.35 0.89 4.46
C PRO A 344 16.82 0.88 4.50
N TRP A 345 16.25 0.86 5.70
CA TRP A 345 14.82 1.00 5.96
C TRP A 345 14.48 2.45 6.38
N TYR A 346 15.03 3.41 5.62
CA TYR A 346 14.86 4.85 5.80
C TYR A 346 15.16 5.58 4.47
N ASP A 347 14.74 6.80 4.30
CA ASP A 347 14.93 7.65 3.10
C ASP A 347 15.00 6.84 1.79
N HIS A 348 13.84 6.46 1.25
CA HIS A 348 13.76 5.50 0.14
C HIS A 348 14.36 6.08 -1.15
N TYR A 349 15.64 5.85 -1.38
CA TYR A 349 16.45 6.51 -2.41
C TYR A 349 15.86 6.45 -3.83
N GLN A 350 15.18 5.33 -4.21
CA GLN A 350 14.58 5.22 -5.55
C GLN A 350 13.30 6.07 -5.66
N ASN A 351 12.45 6.08 -4.64
CA ASN A 351 11.25 6.92 -4.60
C ASN A 351 11.66 8.39 -4.64
N ILE A 352 12.67 8.77 -3.86
CA ILE A 352 13.24 10.13 -3.84
C ILE A 352 13.76 10.48 -5.23
N ALA A 353 14.62 9.66 -5.82
CA ALA A 353 15.26 9.98 -7.09
C ALA A 353 14.28 10.06 -8.28
N LYS A 354 13.24 9.24 -8.30
CA LYS A 354 12.36 9.11 -9.49
C LYS A 354 11.05 9.89 -9.37
N VAL A 355 10.52 10.09 -8.18
CA VAL A 355 9.19 10.67 -7.97
C VAL A 355 9.27 12.08 -7.37
N VAL A 356 10.09 12.29 -6.35
CA VAL A 356 10.16 13.59 -5.65
C VAL A 356 10.42 14.78 -6.58
N PRO A 357 11.27 14.70 -7.62
CA PRO A 357 11.46 15.83 -8.54
C PRO A 357 10.16 16.30 -9.20
N LEU A 358 9.22 15.39 -9.48
CA LEU A 358 7.91 15.75 -10.00
C LEU A 358 7.04 16.43 -8.93
N LEU A 359 7.06 15.91 -7.70
CA LEU A 359 6.29 16.47 -6.59
C LEU A 359 6.73 17.90 -6.28
N GLU A 360 8.02 18.16 -6.26
CA GLU A 360 8.61 19.48 -6.05
C GLU A 360 8.33 20.44 -7.22
N GLN A 361 8.53 19.97 -8.47
CA GLN A 361 8.27 20.75 -9.67
C GLN A 361 6.85 21.26 -9.73
N TYR A 362 5.88 20.41 -9.40
CA TYR A 362 4.45 20.75 -9.42
C TYR A 362 3.92 21.21 -8.06
N LYS A 363 4.79 21.47 -7.09
CA LYS A 363 4.47 22.05 -5.78
C LYS A 363 3.35 21.28 -5.08
N VAL A 364 3.48 19.96 -4.96
CA VAL A 364 2.60 19.14 -4.16
C VAL A 364 2.63 19.64 -2.70
N ASP A 365 1.48 19.74 -2.06
CA ASP A 365 1.39 20.29 -0.70
C ASP A 365 1.70 19.23 0.36
N LEU A 366 1.17 18.01 0.17
CA LEU A 366 1.25 16.94 1.14
C LEU A 366 1.41 15.58 0.46
N VAL A 367 2.32 14.77 0.98
CA VAL A 367 2.50 13.36 0.63
C VAL A 367 2.23 12.52 1.86
N ILE A 368 1.37 11.51 1.77
CA ILE A 368 1.05 10.64 2.89
C ILE A 368 1.39 9.20 2.51
N SER A 369 2.13 8.52 3.38
CA SER A 369 2.59 7.15 3.17
C SER A 369 2.36 6.27 4.41
N GLY A 370 2.35 4.96 4.20
CA GLY A 370 2.38 3.92 5.23
C GLY A 370 3.72 3.20 5.25
N HIS A 371 3.68 1.88 5.29
CA HIS A 371 4.80 0.94 5.20
C HIS A 371 5.72 0.90 6.42
N ASN A 372 6.10 2.06 6.96
CA ASN A 372 6.77 2.14 8.25
C ASN A 372 5.72 2.23 9.36
N HIS A 373 5.87 1.40 10.39
CA HIS A 373 4.85 1.18 11.42
C HIS A 373 4.99 2.16 12.59
N TYR A 374 5.01 3.45 12.27
CA TYR A 374 5.03 4.57 13.22
C TYR A 374 4.41 5.81 12.59
N GLN A 375 4.26 6.89 13.36
CA GLN A 375 3.78 8.16 12.85
C GLN A 375 4.96 9.14 12.77
N GLU A 376 5.11 9.84 11.63
CA GLU A 376 6.16 10.83 11.45
C GLU A 376 5.67 11.98 10.56
N LEU A 377 6.09 13.20 10.91
CA LEU A 377 5.94 14.40 10.10
C LEU A 377 7.31 14.84 9.60
N LEU A 378 7.43 15.06 8.29
CA LEU A 378 8.68 15.48 7.66
C LEU A 378 8.41 16.62 6.67
N SER A 379 9.44 17.39 6.35
CA SER A 379 9.38 18.45 5.35
C SER A 379 10.67 18.54 4.55
N HIS A 380 10.55 18.60 3.22
CA HIS A 380 11.70 18.74 2.34
C HIS A 380 11.32 19.60 1.12
N ASN A 381 12.13 20.60 0.81
CA ASN A 381 11.98 21.48 -0.35
C ASN A 381 10.54 22.03 -0.56
N GLY A 382 9.86 22.35 0.53
CA GLY A 382 8.51 22.92 0.50
C GLY A 382 7.39 21.90 0.27
N VAL A 383 7.67 20.61 0.26
CA VAL A 383 6.69 19.52 0.30
C VAL A 383 6.66 18.97 1.71
N THR A 384 5.45 18.77 2.25
CA THR A 384 5.26 18.10 3.54
C THR A 384 5.02 16.61 3.32
N TYR A 385 5.64 15.77 4.15
CA TYR A 385 5.48 14.32 4.12
C TYR A 385 4.95 13.83 5.46
N ALA A 386 4.07 12.85 5.45
CA ALA A 386 3.52 12.22 6.63
C ALA A 386 3.57 10.69 6.49
N ILE A 387 4.07 10.01 7.52
CA ILE A 387 3.94 8.56 7.68
C ILE A 387 2.84 8.31 8.71
N VAL A 388 1.88 7.44 8.38
CA VAL A 388 0.65 7.25 9.15
C VAL A 388 0.44 5.82 9.66
N GLY A 389 1.48 4.99 9.58
CA GLY A 389 1.46 3.66 10.18
C GLY A 389 1.51 3.73 11.71
N SER A 390 1.12 2.76 12.47
CA SER A 390 0.45 1.54 12.12
C SER A 390 -0.97 1.57 12.64
N MET A 391 -1.89 0.95 11.86
CA MET A 391 -3.27 0.74 12.32
C MET A 391 -3.43 -0.55 13.14
N GLY A 392 -2.35 -1.29 13.37
CA GLY A 392 -2.37 -2.56 14.10
C GLY A 392 -1.22 -3.51 13.74
N GLY A 393 -0.48 -3.28 12.68
CA GLY A 393 0.75 -4.02 12.36
C GLY A 393 1.79 -3.89 13.47
N ILE A 394 2.72 -4.83 13.54
CA ILE A 394 3.77 -4.82 14.57
C ILE A 394 4.56 -3.51 14.48
N SER A 395 4.79 -2.89 15.62
CA SER A 395 5.52 -1.61 15.67
C SER A 395 6.98 -1.77 15.27
N ASP A 396 7.50 -0.85 14.46
CA ASP A 396 8.92 -0.77 14.15
C ASP A 396 9.74 -0.44 15.39
N PRO A 397 11.02 -0.84 15.43
CA PRO A 397 11.95 -0.43 16.50
C PRO A 397 12.22 1.08 16.46
N ALA A 398 12.78 1.61 17.54
CA ALA A 398 13.22 3.00 17.57
C ALA A 398 14.26 3.25 16.45
N PRO A 399 14.16 4.37 15.74
CA PRO A 399 15.06 4.64 14.62
C PRO A 399 16.50 4.83 15.09
N ALA A 400 17.43 4.16 14.43
CA ALA A 400 18.87 4.42 14.58
C ALA A 400 19.32 5.60 13.70
N TYR A 401 18.58 5.89 12.64
CA TYR A 401 18.75 7.05 11.77
C TYR A 401 17.51 7.93 11.86
N VAL A 402 17.68 9.20 12.18
CA VAL A 402 16.63 10.21 12.11
C VAL A 402 16.84 11.02 10.83
N SER A 403 15.85 11.01 9.95
CA SER A 403 15.94 11.77 8.70
C SER A 403 16.11 13.27 8.97
N PRO A 404 17.02 13.97 8.27
CA PRO A 404 17.13 15.42 8.37
C PRO A 404 15.83 16.18 8.03
N ALA A 405 14.92 15.54 7.30
CA ALA A 405 13.60 16.07 6.98
C ALA A 405 12.60 15.94 8.13
N SER A 406 12.88 15.12 9.16
CA SER A 406 11.96 14.81 10.27
C SER A 406 11.72 16.04 11.15
N GLN A 407 10.45 16.30 11.45
CA GLN A 407 10.02 17.37 12.35
C GLN A 407 9.41 16.83 13.63
N TRP A 408 8.78 15.67 13.55
CA TRP A 408 8.18 14.97 14.68
C TRP A 408 8.01 13.49 14.34
N ILE A 409 8.22 12.63 15.34
CA ILE A 409 8.06 11.17 15.21
C ILE A 409 7.49 10.56 16.49
N ALA A 410 6.63 9.55 16.36
CA ALA A 410 6.10 8.74 17.45
C ALA A 410 6.17 7.26 17.10
N VAL A 411 7.12 6.56 17.68
CA VAL A 411 7.39 5.12 17.51
C VAL A 411 6.71 4.31 18.61
N GLY A 412 6.40 3.04 18.33
CA GLY A 412 5.77 2.14 19.29
C GLY A 412 4.33 2.49 19.63
N LYS A 413 3.63 3.15 18.72
CA LYS A 413 2.26 3.65 18.92
C LYS A 413 1.40 3.37 17.70
N PHE A 414 0.15 2.95 17.93
CA PHE A 414 -0.87 2.84 16.88
C PHE A 414 -1.59 4.18 16.71
N GLY A 415 -2.09 4.45 15.52
CA GLY A 415 -2.82 5.68 15.30
C GLY A 415 -3.25 5.92 13.85
N TRP A 416 -3.67 7.13 13.62
CA TRP A 416 -4.20 7.60 12.35
C TRP A 416 -3.95 9.11 12.21
N LEU A 417 -4.16 9.64 11.00
CA LEU A 417 -4.00 11.06 10.69
C LEU A 417 -5.32 11.61 10.18
N ASP A 418 -5.76 12.77 10.72
CA ASP A 418 -6.75 13.62 10.08
C ASP A 418 -6.08 14.73 9.31
N VAL A 419 -6.66 15.06 8.17
CA VAL A 419 -6.35 16.24 7.39
C VAL A 419 -7.64 17.02 7.15
N ASP A 420 -7.79 18.11 7.87
CA ASP A 420 -8.87 19.06 7.69
C ASP A 420 -8.47 20.13 6.66
N VAL A 421 -9.22 20.21 5.56
CA VAL A 421 -8.98 21.17 4.49
C VAL A 421 -9.78 22.44 4.79
N TYR A 422 -9.09 23.55 5.01
CA TYR A 422 -9.68 24.88 5.15
C TYR A 422 -9.46 25.72 3.88
N SER A 423 -10.06 26.89 3.82
CA SER A 423 -9.87 27.82 2.70
C SER A 423 -8.43 28.35 2.59
N ASP A 424 -7.71 28.40 3.72
CA ASP A 424 -6.38 29.02 3.86
C ASP A 424 -5.26 28.03 4.22
N ARG A 425 -5.59 26.81 4.64
CA ARG A 425 -4.60 25.83 5.11
C ARG A 425 -5.10 24.39 5.07
N LEU A 426 -4.17 23.44 5.21
CA LEU A 426 -4.44 22.09 5.70
C LEU A 426 -4.04 22.02 7.18
N LEU A 427 -4.89 21.45 8.00
CA LEU A 427 -4.57 21.13 9.39
C LEU A 427 -4.40 19.61 9.53
N LEU A 428 -3.21 19.18 9.86
CA LEU A 428 -2.85 17.79 10.11
C LEU A 428 -2.96 17.50 11.60
N SER A 429 -3.66 16.44 11.98
CA SER A 429 -3.77 15.98 13.36
C SER A 429 -3.43 14.51 13.47
N PHE A 430 -2.24 14.20 13.96
CA PHE A 430 -1.82 12.83 14.28
C PHE A 430 -2.50 12.40 15.58
N ARG A 431 -3.24 11.28 15.51
CA ARG A 431 -4.04 10.79 16.62
C ARG A 431 -3.60 9.40 17.08
N SER A 432 -3.88 9.13 18.36
CA SER A 432 -3.76 7.81 18.94
C SER A 432 -4.89 6.89 18.50
N GLU A 433 -4.82 5.63 18.83
CA GLU A 433 -5.89 4.63 18.69
C GLU A 433 -7.17 5.01 19.44
N THR A 434 -7.06 5.81 20.50
CA THR A 434 -8.19 6.32 21.30
C THR A 434 -8.75 7.65 20.78
N GLY A 435 -8.13 8.23 19.74
CA GLY A 435 -8.55 9.51 19.14
C GLY A 435 -7.89 10.75 19.73
N GLU A 436 -7.02 10.59 20.73
CA GLU A 436 -6.27 11.70 21.34
C GLU A 436 -5.26 12.30 20.35
N VAL A 437 -5.18 13.61 20.28
CA VAL A 437 -4.22 14.31 19.42
C VAL A 437 -2.83 14.27 20.02
N ARG A 438 -1.89 13.63 19.32
CA ARG A 438 -0.46 13.57 19.72
C ARG A 438 0.33 14.73 19.16
N HIS A 439 0.02 15.14 17.95
CA HIS A 439 0.72 16.22 17.26
C HIS A 439 -0.18 16.89 16.24
N GLN A 440 0.00 18.20 16.06
CA GLN A 440 -0.67 18.97 15.02
C GLN A 440 0.34 19.79 14.22
N ALA A 441 0.06 19.91 12.92
CA ALA A 441 0.81 20.78 12.03
C ALA A 441 -0.15 21.48 11.05
N SER A 442 0.23 22.67 10.62
CA SER A 442 -0.55 23.46 9.65
C SER A 442 0.28 23.71 8.41
N ILE A 443 -0.27 23.39 7.25
CA ILE A 443 0.34 23.70 5.95
C ILE A 443 -0.49 24.85 5.35
N PRO A 444 0.07 26.07 5.24
CA PRO A 444 -0.64 27.20 4.63
C PRO A 444 -0.86 26.90 3.14
N ARG A 445 -2.01 27.31 2.61
CA ARG A 445 -2.28 27.26 1.17
C ARG A 445 -1.42 28.30 0.45
N ARG A 446 -0.93 27.92 -0.71
CA ARG A 446 -0.12 28.77 -1.57
C ARG A 446 -0.93 29.65 -2.49
#